data_3aabc2e28e7b3bbaee7e7573a2823f1c
#
_entry.id   3aabc2e28e7b3bbaee7e7573a2823f1c
#
_cell.length_a   1.000
_cell.length_b   1.000
_cell.length_c   1.000
_cell.angle_alpha   90.00
_cell.angle_beta   90.00
_cell.angle_gamma   90.00
#
_symmetry.space_group_name_H-M   'P 1'
#
loop_
_entity.id
_entity.type
_entity.pdbx_description
1 polymer ?
#
loop_
_entity_poly.entity_id
_entity_poly.type
_entity_poly.pdbx_seq_one_letter_code
_entity_poly.pdbx_strand_id
1 'polypeptide(L)'
;AGSVVLIGENQIHKTAALGDGASSRIVVNFSREYLDKITDMFPEVDFFSFLNEEHNHLLSIITVKQQNHIHGILQQLLTLQEETSPEADALRKMLLATLLLELKELCRQQQEKGGDSGRVSNHIVDQIQAYIAEHYAEKLTLTGIASQFYISPYYLSRLFKKSINLSLIEYINGVRIKAAQNLIEKSNESISDIAEKTGFMTTAHFRRVFKDATGLSPQQYRQYYK
;
A
#
# COMPACT_ATOMS: atom_id res chain seq x y z
N ALA A 1 -13.78 -15.05 9.04
CA ALA A 1 -12.57 -14.63 9.75
C ALA A 1 -12.19 -13.25 9.25
N GLY A 2 -12.03 -12.27 10.16
CA GLY A 2 -11.64 -10.92 9.83
C GLY A 2 -10.14 -10.85 9.51
N SER A 3 -9.76 -10.04 8.55
CA SER A 3 -8.37 -9.69 8.27
C SER A 3 -8.25 -8.18 8.19
N VAL A 4 -7.09 -7.65 8.55
CA VAL A 4 -6.74 -6.24 8.38
C VAL A 4 -5.60 -6.15 7.38
N VAL A 5 -5.73 -5.27 6.41
CA VAL A 5 -4.66 -4.95 5.45
C VAL A 5 -4.18 -3.55 5.80
N LEU A 6 -2.90 -3.44 6.11
CA LEU A 6 -2.23 -2.17 6.31
C LEU A 6 -1.48 -1.82 5.02
N ILE A 7 -1.73 -0.62 4.54
CA ILE A 7 -1.15 -0.12 3.29
C ILE A 7 -0.45 1.19 3.62
N GLY A 8 0.86 1.20 3.47
CA GLY A 8 1.68 2.39 3.69
C GLY A 8 1.47 3.46 2.63
N GLU A 9 1.97 4.64 2.92
CA GLU A 9 1.97 5.75 1.97
C GLU A 9 2.69 5.30 0.68
N ASN A 10 2.04 5.57 -0.44
CA ASN A 10 2.60 5.24 -1.76
C ASN A 10 2.67 3.74 -2.13
N GLN A 11 2.14 2.84 -1.32
CA GLN A 11 2.14 1.42 -1.65
C GLN A 11 1.06 1.07 -2.67
N ILE A 12 1.48 0.35 -3.72
CA ILE A 12 0.59 -0.14 -4.76
C ILE A 12 -0.08 -1.42 -4.27
N HIS A 13 -1.40 -1.41 -4.26
CA HIS A 13 -2.20 -2.55 -3.81
C HIS A 13 -3.39 -2.80 -4.72
N LYS A 14 -3.87 -4.03 -4.70
CA LYS A 14 -5.11 -4.44 -5.35
C LYS A 14 -5.93 -5.28 -4.40
N THR A 15 -7.14 -4.87 -4.13
CA THR A 15 -8.09 -5.66 -3.34
C THR A 15 -9.09 -6.35 -4.27
N ALA A 16 -9.26 -7.66 -4.09
CA ALA A 16 -10.26 -8.44 -4.80
C ALA A 16 -11.07 -9.27 -3.81
N ALA A 17 -12.37 -9.44 -4.06
CA ALA A 17 -13.17 -10.41 -3.31
C ALA A 17 -12.75 -11.82 -3.71
N LEU A 18 -12.53 -12.68 -2.73
CA LEU A 18 -12.28 -14.11 -2.93
C LEU A 18 -13.61 -14.84 -2.77
N GLY A 19 -14.26 -15.18 -3.90
CA GLY A 19 -15.51 -15.94 -3.95
C GLY A 19 -16.75 -15.11 -4.24
N ASP A 20 -17.88 -15.79 -4.43
CA ASP A 20 -19.18 -15.19 -4.83
C ASP A 20 -19.99 -14.62 -3.65
N GLY A 21 -19.40 -14.56 -2.47
CA GLY A 21 -20.05 -14.02 -1.27
C GLY A 21 -19.89 -12.51 -1.14
N ALA A 22 -20.95 -11.82 -0.66
CA ALA A 22 -20.89 -10.42 -0.29
C ALA A 22 -19.84 -10.23 0.82
N SER A 23 -18.79 -9.46 0.55
CA SER A 23 -17.80 -9.06 1.55
C SER A 23 -17.99 -7.59 1.91
N SER A 24 -18.16 -7.29 3.19
CA SER A 24 -18.14 -5.92 3.69
C SER A 24 -16.76 -5.58 4.21
N ARG A 25 -16.32 -4.34 4.01
CA ARG A 25 -15.03 -3.84 4.53
C ARG A 25 -15.20 -2.42 5.03
N ILE A 26 -14.45 -2.09 6.07
CA ILE A 26 -14.26 -0.74 6.55
C ILE A 26 -12.88 -0.28 6.05
N VAL A 27 -12.82 0.89 5.43
CA VAL A 27 -11.58 1.50 4.96
C VAL A 27 -11.35 2.76 5.78
N VAL A 28 -10.19 2.86 6.42
CA VAL A 28 -9.77 4.06 7.16
C VAL A 28 -8.62 4.70 6.39
N ASN A 29 -8.87 5.87 5.83
CA ASN A 29 -7.87 6.70 5.17
C ASN A 29 -7.53 7.90 6.05
N PHE A 30 -6.26 8.17 6.18
CA PHE A 30 -5.77 9.33 6.93
C PHE A 30 -4.58 9.98 6.22
N SER A 31 -4.50 11.31 6.30
CA SER A 31 -3.38 12.07 5.72
C SER A 31 -2.17 12.06 6.65
N ARG A 32 -0.99 12.31 6.08
CA ARG A 32 0.24 12.49 6.85
C ARG A 32 0.09 13.59 7.90
N GLU A 33 -0.47 14.73 7.51
CA GLU A 33 -0.74 15.86 8.41
C GLU A 33 -1.62 15.49 9.61
N TYR A 34 -2.61 14.61 9.41
CA TYR A 34 -3.45 14.13 10.50
C TYR A 34 -2.68 13.23 11.47
N LEU A 35 -1.77 12.41 10.95
CA LEU A 35 -0.88 11.57 11.75
C LEU A 35 0.12 12.39 12.55
N ASP A 36 0.70 13.45 11.96
CA ASP A 36 1.65 14.32 12.63
C ASP A 36 0.99 14.96 13.88
N LYS A 37 -0.28 15.37 13.80
CA LYS A 37 -1.05 15.86 14.95
C LYS A 37 -1.21 14.82 16.07
N ILE A 38 -1.28 13.54 15.75
CA ILE A 38 -1.31 12.47 16.76
C ILE A 38 0.08 12.29 17.38
N THR A 39 1.14 12.31 16.59
CA THR A 39 2.51 12.23 17.09
C THR A 39 2.85 13.39 18.02
N ASP A 40 2.42 14.59 17.69
CA ASP A 40 2.61 15.78 18.53
C ASP A 40 1.93 15.66 19.92
N MET A 41 0.82 14.91 19.98
CA MET A 41 0.16 14.64 21.26
C MET A 41 0.91 13.61 22.13
N PHE A 42 1.70 12.73 21.52
CA PHE A 42 2.42 11.64 22.18
C PHE A 42 3.84 11.49 21.63
N PRO A 43 4.75 12.45 21.85
CA PRO A 43 6.06 12.52 21.19
C PRO A 43 6.98 11.34 21.52
N GLU A 44 6.78 10.68 22.65
CA GLU A 44 7.55 9.49 23.07
C GLU A 44 7.07 8.18 22.41
N VAL A 45 5.94 8.23 21.66
CA VAL A 45 5.31 7.04 21.09
C VAL A 45 5.53 6.99 19.59
N ASP A 46 6.19 5.94 19.14
CA ASP A 46 6.28 5.64 17.72
C ASP A 46 5.03 4.87 17.24
N PHE A 47 4.16 5.59 16.54
CA PHE A 47 2.92 5.03 15.96
C PHE A 47 3.10 4.43 14.58
N PHE A 48 4.18 4.74 13.85
CA PHE A 48 4.20 4.62 12.39
C PHE A 48 5.38 3.86 11.82
N SER A 49 6.43 3.53 12.59
CA SER A 49 7.60 2.82 12.06
C SER A 49 7.21 1.53 11.34
N PHE A 50 6.22 0.81 11.89
CA PHE A 50 5.73 -0.43 11.31
C PHE A 50 4.94 -0.23 10.00
N LEU A 51 4.45 0.99 9.69
CA LEU A 51 3.79 1.33 8.43
C LEU A 51 4.80 1.78 7.36
N ASN A 52 5.95 2.29 7.78
CA ASN A 52 7.02 2.74 6.89
C ASN A 52 7.93 1.59 6.44
N GLU A 53 7.84 0.45 7.09
CA GLU A 53 8.44 -0.77 6.57
C GLU A 53 7.79 -1.04 5.21
N GLU A 54 8.59 -1.32 4.19
CA GLU A 54 8.19 -1.44 2.78
C GLU A 54 7.17 -2.57 2.50
N HIS A 55 6.34 -2.91 3.49
CA HIS A 55 5.48 -4.08 3.50
C HIS A 55 4.01 -3.72 3.56
N ASN A 56 3.21 -4.35 2.72
CA ASN A 56 1.78 -4.50 2.95
C ASN A 56 1.59 -5.57 4.03
N HIS A 57 1.26 -5.14 5.24
CA HIS A 57 0.96 -6.08 6.30
C HIS A 57 -0.46 -6.63 6.13
N LEU A 58 -0.57 -7.90 5.73
CA LEU A 58 -1.81 -8.65 5.89
C LEU A 58 -1.84 -9.25 7.30
N LEU A 59 -2.57 -8.62 8.18
CA LEU A 59 -2.78 -9.12 9.54
C LEU A 59 -3.99 -10.07 9.55
N SER A 60 -3.71 -11.33 9.79
CA SER A 60 -4.77 -12.27 10.17
C SER A 60 -5.13 -12.03 11.62
N ILE A 61 -6.33 -11.53 11.90
CA ILE A 61 -6.82 -11.36 13.26
C ILE A 61 -7.06 -12.74 13.86
N ILE A 62 -6.24 -13.12 14.81
CA ILE A 62 -6.05 -14.49 15.25
C ILE A 62 -7.14 -14.92 16.23
N THR A 63 -7.70 -13.99 17.01
CA THR A 63 -8.70 -14.31 18.04
C THR A 63 -9.98 -13.51 17.85
N VAL A 64 -11.11 -14.11 18.22
CA VAL A 64 -12.42 -13.45 18.23
C VAL A 64 -12.41 -12.19 19.11
N LYS A 65 -11.67 -12.24 20.23
CA LYS A 65 -11.53 -11.08 21.14
C LYS A 65 -10.85 -9.89 20.45
N GLN A 66 -9.75 -10.12 19.76
CA GLN A 66 -9.04 -9.08 19.00
C GLN A 66 -9.91 -8.53 17.87
N GLN A 67 -10.62 -9.40 17.16
CA GLN A 67 -11.54 -9.01 16.09
C GLN A 67 -12.65 -8.11 16.62
N ASN A 68 -13.31 -8.47 17.71
CA ASN A 68 -14.38 -7.68 18.31
C ASN A 68 -13.85 -6.33 18.83
N HIS A 69 -12.64 -6.30 19.39
CA HIS A 69 -12.03 -5.07 19.87
C HIS A 69 -11.73 -4.09 18.73
N ILE A 70 -11.02 -4.54 17.69
CA ILE A 70 -10.71 -3.71 16.51
C ILE A 70 -12.02 -3.26 15.81
N HIS A 71 -12.99 -4.17 15.68
CA HIS A 71 -14.29 -3.82 15.10
C HIS A 71 -15.01 -2.75 15.90
N GLY A 72 -14.95 -2.81 17.23
CA GLY A 72 -15.51 -1.79 18.12
C GLY A 72 -14.88 -0.41 17.90
N ILE A 73 -13.56 -0.32 17.78
CA ILE A 73 -12.86 0.94 17.48
C ILE A 73 -13.28 1.48 16.10
N LEU A 74 -13.34 0.63 15.09
CA LEU A 74 -13.75 1.02 13.74
C LEU A 74 -15.19 1.52 13.68
N GLN A 75 -16.11 0.90 14.44
CA GLN A 75 -17.49 1.35 14.53
C GLN A 75 -17.60 2.73 15.21
N GLN A 76 -16.84 2.96 16.26
CA GLN A 76 -16.79 4.28 16.91
C GLN A 76 -16.23 5.36 15.97
N LEU A 77 -15.18 5.06 15.18
CA LEU A 77 -14.66 5.98 14.17
C LEU A 77 -15.71 6.29 13.10
N LEU A 78 -16.48 5.31 12.65
CA LEU A 78 -17.59 5.51 11.71
C LEU A 78 -18.68 6.40 12.29
N THR A 79 -19.07 6.21 13.55
CA THR A 79 -20.09 7.02 14.22
C THR A 79 -19.67 8.49 14.30
N LEU A 80 -18.38 8.76 14.52
CA LEU A 80 -17.85 10.11 14.63
C LEU A 80 -17.53 10.77 13.28
N GLN A 81 -17.70 10.06 12.15
CA GLN A 81 -17.23 10.52 10.84
C GLN A 81 -17.81 11.87 10.42
N GLU A 82 -19.09 12.11 10.68
CA GLU A 82 -19.80 13.32 10.26
C GLU A 82 -19.81 14.42 11.33
N GLU A 83 -19.32 14.14 12.54
CA GLU A 83 -19.25 15.12 13.60
C GLU A 83 -18.05 16.06 13.43
N THR A 84 -18.30 17.37 13.49
CA THR A 84 -17.27 18.40 13.26
C THR A 84 -16.84 19.11 14.53
N SER A 85 -17.34 18.70 15.72
CA SER A 85 -16.96 19.31 16.99
C SER A 85 -15.48 19.06 17.34
N PRO A 86 -14.83 19.95 18.09
CA PRO A 86 -13.47 19.74 18.58
C PRO A 86 -13.33 18.46 19.43
N GLU A 87 -14.36 18.14 20.20
CA GLU A 87 -14.43 16.93 21.02
C GLU A 87 -14.45 15.67 20.16
N ALA A 88 -15.25 15.66 19.08
CA ALA A 88 -15.30 14.55 18.13
C ALA A 88 -13.94 14.36 17.40
N ASP A 89 -13.27 15.46 17.05
CA ASP A 89 -11.94 15.40 16.46
C ASP A 89 -10.89 14.84 17.44
N ALA A 90 -10.93 15.23 18.70
CA ALA A 90 -10.08 14.68 19.74
C ALA A 90 -10.33 13.18 19.95
N LEU A 91 -11.60 12.75 19.99
CA LEU A 91 -11.96 11.35 20.11
C LEU A 91 -11.49 10.53 18.90
N ARG A 92 -11.64 11.03 17.67
CA ARG A 92 -11.11 10.37 16.46
C ARG A 92 -9.59 10.18 16.53
N LYS A 93 -8.84 11.18 16.98
CA LYS A 93 -7.37 11.06 17.14
C LYS A 93 -7.00 9.99 18.17
N MET A 94 -7.67 9.96 19.30
CA MET A 94 -7.44 8.96 20.35
C MET A 94 -7.79 7.55 19.87
N LEU A 95 -8.92 7.37 19.18
CA LEU A 95 -9.33 6.08 18.63
C LEU A 95 -8.37 5.60 17.52
N LEU A 96 -7.90 6.51 16.65
CA LEU A 96 -6.92 6.17 15.64
C LEU A 96 -5.56 5.81 16.26
N ALA A 97 -5.10 6.55 17.26
CA ALA A 97 -3.89 6.24 18.02
C ALA A 97 -3.99 4.84 18.66
N THR A 98 -5.11 4.53 19.30
CA THR A 98 -5.38 3.23 19.90
C THR A 98 -5.35 2.13 18.84
N LEU A 99 -6.03 2.32 17.71
CA LEU A 99 -6.04 1.38 16.60
C LEU A 99 -4.62 1.09 16.08
N LEU A 100 -3.81 2.13 15.89
CA LEU A 100 -2.44 1.99 15.38
C LEU A 100 -1.54 1.21 16.35
N LEU A 101 -1.66 1.45 17.65
CA LEU A 101 -0.90 0.69 18.67
C LEU A 101 -1.31 -0.78 18.72
N GLU A 102 -2.61 -1.08 18.64
CA GLU A 102 -3.11 -2.46 18.57
C GLU A 102 -2.61 -3.18 17.31
N LEU A 103 -2.62 -2.49 16.17
CA LEU A 103 -2.12 -3.06 14.92
C LEU A 103 -0.61 -3.27 14.96
N LYS A 104 0.15 -2.34 15.54
CA LYS A 104 1.60 -2.48 15.77
C LYS A 104 1.92 -3.72 16.60
N GLU A 105 1.19 -3.92 17.69
CA GLU A 105 1.37 -5.09 18.54
C GLU A 105 1.01 -6.40 17.82
N LEU A 106 -0.04 -6.41 16.99
CA LEU A 106 -0.38 -7.56 16.16
C LEU A 106 0.71 -7.87 15.12
N CYS A 107 1.30 -6.85 14.49
CA CYS A 107 2.44 -7.02 13.59
C CYS A 107 3.61 -7.68 14.32
N ARG A 108 3.97 -7.17 15.51
CA ARG A 108 5.04 -7.72 16.34
C ARG A 108 4.80 -9.20 16.70
N GLN A 109 3.60 -9.54 17.15
CA GLN A 109 3.23 -10.92 17.50
C GLN A 109 3.26 -11.88 16.31
N GLN A 110 2.91 -11.41 15.10
CA GLN A 110 3.00 -12.23 13.90
C GLN A 110 4.44 -12.45 13.46
N GLN A 111 5.30 -11.44 13.59
CA GLN A 111 6.74 -11.57 13.31
C GLN A 111 7.42 -12.55 14.26
N GLU A 112 7.02 -12.60 15.52
CA GLU A 112 7.57 -13.53 16.51
C GLU A 112 7.11 -14.99 16.29
N LYS A 113 5.88 -15.20 15.79
CA LYS A 113 5.32 -16.52 15.49
C LYS A 113 5.70 -17.08 14.13
N GLY A 114 6.07 -16.20 13.18
CA GLY A 114 6.58 -16.59 11.86
C GLY A 114 8.00 -17.11 12.00
N GLY A 115 8.18 -18.42 11.94
CA GLY A 115 9.50 -19.03 11.93
C GLY A 115 10.37 -18.50 10.77
N ASP A 116 11.67 -18.74 10.85
CA ASP A 116 12.75 -18.23 10.00
C ASP A 116 12.47 -18.21 8.48
N SER A 117 11.69 -19.17 7.97
CA SER A 117 11.29 -19.26 6.56
C SER A 117 10.37 -18.14 6.09
N GLY A 118 9.53 -17.59 6.97
CA GLY A 118 8.63 -16.46 6.66
C GLY A 118 9.38 -15.13 6.61
N ARG A 119 10.35 -14.96 7.48
CA ARG A 119 11.20 -13.74 7.53
C ARG A 119 12.06 -13.61 6.29
N VAL A 120 12.71 -14.69 5.85
CA VAL A 120 13.54 -14.70 4.64
C VAL A 120 12.71 -14.40 3.39
N SER A 121 11.49 -14.95 3.28
CA SER A 121 10.61 -14.71 2.13
C SER A 121 10.11 -13.27 2.07
N ASN A 122 9.77 -12.68 3.20
CA ASN A 122 9.32 -11.28 3.23
C ASN A 122 10.48 -10.34 2.93
N HIS A 123 11.63 -10.52 3.55
CA HIS A 123 12.82 -9.70 3.33
C HIS A 123 13.25 -9.66 1.85
N ILE A 124 13.19 -10.79 1.11
CA ILE A 124 13.54 -10.79 -0.31
C ILE A 124 12.52 -10.05 -1.16
N VAL A 125 11.22 -10.12 -0.81
CA VAL A 125 10.16 -9.36 -1.50
C VAL A 125 10.39 -7.85 -1.31
N ASP A 126 10.76 -7.43 -0.12
CA ASP A 126 11.02 -6.03 0.21
C ASP A 126 12.22 -5.48 -0.55
N GLN A 127 13.31 -6.24 -0.60
CA GLN A 127 14.47 -5.89 -1.39
C GLN A 127 14.12 -5.75 -2.89
N ILE A 128 13.25 -6.62 -3.41
CA ILE A 128 12.76 -6.54 -4.78
C ILE A 128 11.90 -5.30 -5.00
N GLN A 129 11.04 -4.95 -4.04
CA GLN A 129 10.23 -3.74 -4.12
C GLN A 129 11.09 -2.47 -4.11
N ALA A 130 12.06 -2.39 -3.20
CA ALA A 130 13.03 -1.29 -3.15
C ALA A 130 13.80 -1.17 -4.47
N TYR A 131 14.30 -2.29 -4.99
CA TYR A 131 14.99 -2.32 -6.27
C TYR A 131 14.11 -1.82 -7.42
N ILE A 132 12.84 -2.24 -7.47
CA ILE A 132 11.89 -1.75 -8.48
C ILE A 132 11.62 -0.25 -8.30
N ALA A 133 11.51 0.25 -7.09
CA ALA A 133 11.28 1.67 -6.81
C ALA A 133 12.46 2.55 -7.25
N GLU A 134 13.69 2.05 -7.20
CA GLU A 134 14.87 2.75 -7.69
C GLU A 134 15.07 2.66 -9.20
N HIS A 135 14.69 1.50 -9.81
CA HIS A 135 15.00 1.18 -11.20
C HIS A 135 13.76 1.14 -12.12
N TYR A 136 12.60 1.62 -11.69
CA TYR A 136 11.34 1.48 -12.45
C TYR A 136 11.40 2.05 -13.87
N ALA A 137 12.21 3.07 -14.12
CA ALA A 137 12.38 3.68 -15.44
C ALA A 137 13.17 2.79 -16.41
N GLU A 138 13.89 1.80 -15.90
CA GLU A 138 14.72 0.90 -16.69
C GLU A 138 13.91 -0.27 -17.27
N LYS A 139 14.54 -1.07 -18.14
CA LYS A 139 13.94 -2.30 -18.67
C LYS A 139 13.96 -3.41 -17.60
N LEU A 140 12.93 -3.47 -16.80
CA LEU A 140 12.75 -4.53 -15.80
C LEU A 140 12.02 -5.74 -16.42
N THR A 141 12.59 -6.94 -16.20
CA THR A 141 11.99 -8.22 -16.61
C THR A 141 11.99 -9.20 -15.43
N LEU A 142 11.05 -10.15 -15.44
CA LEU A 142 10.99 -11.20 -14.42
C LEU A 142 12.32 -11.96 -14.31
N THR A 143 12.91 -12.32 -15.46
CA THR A 143 14.20 -13.03 -15.50
C THR A 143 15.36 -12.18 -15.03
N GLY A 144 15.39 -10.89 -15.37
CA GLY A 144 16.43 -9.95 -14.94
C GLY A 144 16.42 -9.76 -13.43
N ILE A 145 15.25 -9.49 -12.86
CA ILE A 145 15.09 -9.33 -11.41
C ILE A 145 15.41 -10.66 -10.69
N ALA A 146 14.92 -11.79 -11.18
CA ALA A 146 15.23 -13.09 -10.58
C ALA A 146 16.75 -13.38 -10.55
N SER A 147 17.46 -13.04 -11.63
CA SER A 147 18.93 -13.17 -11.68
C SER A 147 19.63 -12.22 -10.69
N GLN A 148 19.16 -10.98 -10.55
CA GLN A 148 19.70 -9.99 -9.61
C GLN A 148 19.64 -10.47 -8.16
N PHE A 149 18.58 -11.19 -7.81
CA PHE A 149 18.36 -11.72 -6.45
C PHE A 149 18.71 -13.20 -6.28
N TYR A 150 19.39 -13.81 -7.26
CA TYR A 150 19.84 -15.21 -7.23
C TYR A 150 18.73 -16.23 -6.97
N ILE A 151 17.51 -15.97 -7.49
CA ILE A 151 16.36 -16.86 -7.38
C ILE A 151 15.83 -17.27 -8.76
N SER A 152 15.06 -18.35 -8.82
CA SER A 152 14.43 -18.73 -10.08
C SER A 152 13.25 -17.82 -10.44
N PRO A 153 13.01 -17.53 -11.73
CA PRO A 153 11.85 -16.74 -12.17
C PRO A 153 10.52 -17.33 -11.69
N TYR A 154 10.41 -18.64 -11.65
CA TYR A 154 9.22 -19.33 -11.14
C TYR A 154 8.99 -19.07 -9.65
N TYR A 155 10.06 -19.19 -8.86
CA TYR A 155 9.98 -18.89 -7.41
C TYR A 155 9.61 -17.44 -7.16
N LEU A 156 10.28 -16.49 -7.85
CA LEU A 156 9.96 -15.07 -7.78
C LEU A 156 8.48 -14.79 -8.08
N SER A 157 7.98 -15.34 -9.21
CA SER A 157 6.59 -15.12 -9.61
C SER A 157 5.58 -15.59 -8.55
N ARG A 158 5.80 -16.80 -7.99
CA ARG A 158 4.94 -17.35 -6.94
C ARG A 158 5.04 -16.57 -5.62
N LEU A 159 6.27 -16.28 -5.22
CA LEU A 159 6.55 -15.54 -3.99
C LEU A 159 5.88 -14.16 -4.04
N PHE A 160 6.12 -13.41 -5.12
CA PHE A 160 5.58 -12.06 -5.28
C PHE A 160 4.06 -12.06 -5.33
N LYS A 161 3.45 -12.99 -6.08
CA LYS A 161 1.98 -13.13 -6.12
C LYS A 161 1.39 -13.50 -4.77
N LYS A 162 2.07 -14.36 -3.99
CA LYS A 162 1.63 -14.75 -2.65
C LYS A 162 1.74 -13.61 -1.64
N SER A 163 2.82 -12.80 -1.71
CA SER A 163 3.08 -11.75 -0.72
C SER A 163 2.32 -10.46 -1.01
N ILE A 164 2.18 -10.07 -2.29
CA ILE A 164 1.64 -8.77 -2.69
C ILE A 164 0.27 -8.88 -3.38
N ASN A 165 -0.13 -10.11 -3.74
CA ASN A 165 -1.34 -10.40 -4.52
C ASN A 165 -1.38 -9.74 -5.93
N LEU A 166 -0.25 -9.25 -6.43
CA LEU A 166 -0.03 -8.76 -7.78
C LEU A 166 1.03 -9.60 -8.47
N SER A 167 0.99 -9.70 -9.79
CA SER A 167 2.15 -10.16 -10.54
C SER A 167 3.26 -9.10 -10.48
N LEU A 168 4.51 -9.51 -10.68
CA LEU A 168 5.65 -8.59 -10.71
C LEU A 168 5.46 -7.47 -11.75
N ILE A 169 4.90 -7.79 -12.92
CA ILE A 169 4.67 -6.81 -13.99
C ILE A 169 3.55 -5.83 -13.62
N GLU A 170 2.47 -6.30 -12.98
CA GLU A 170 1.42 -5.42 -12.47
C GLU A 170 2.00 -4.44 -11.44
N TYR A 171 2.88 -4.91 -10.56
CA TYR A 171 3.53 -4.08 -9.56
C TYR A 171 4.46 -3.04 -10.19
N ILE A 172 5.35 -3.43 -11.12
CA ILE A 172 6.23 -2.51 -11.85
C ILE A 172 5.40 -1.43 -12.56
N ASN A 173 4.34 -1.83 -13.26
CA ASN A 173 3.45 -0.89 -13.94
C ASN A 173 2.79 0.09 -12.95
N GLY A 174 2.37 -0.39 -11.80
CA GLY A 174 1.81 0.46 -10.76
C GLY A 174 2.80 1.52 -10.26
N VAL A 175 4.08 1.14 -9.99
CA VAL A 175 5.15 2.09 -9.61
C VAL A 175 5.33 3.16 -10.70
N ARG A 176 5.40 2.73 -11.96
CA ARG A 176 5.53 3.63 -13.11
C ARG A 176 4.37 4.61 -13.24
N ILE A 177 3.13 4.12 -13.08
CA ILE A 177 1.93 4.97 -13.16
C ILE A 177 1.94 6.02 -12.06
N LYS A 178 2.35 5.66 -10.85
CA LYS A 178 2.45 6.60 -9.75
C LYS A 178 3.50 7.69 -10.03
N ALA A 179 4.67 7.31 -10.52
CA ALA A 179 5.68 8.27 -10.95
C ALA A 179 5.14 9.19 -12.07
N ALA A 180 4.37 8.62 -13.01
CA ALA A 180 3.73 9.40 -14.08
C ALA A 180 2.69 10.38 -13.56
N GLN A 181 1.86 10.02 -12.58
CA GLN A 181 0.91 10.92 -11.94
C GLN A 181 1.64 12.14 -11.35
N ASN A 182 2.69 11.91 -10.57
CA ASN A 182 3.51 13.00 -10.01
C ASN A 182 4.09 13.92 -11.08
N LEU A 183 4.57 13.38 -12.20
CA LEU A 183 5.10 14.19 -13.31
C LEU A 183 4.00 14.96 -14.01
N ILE A 184 2.83 14.36 -14.23
CA ILE A 184 1.68 15.03 -14.86
C ILE A 184 1.21 16.23 -14.02
N GLU A 185 1.19 16.08 -12.70
CA GLU A 185 0.76 17.12 -11.76
C GLU A 185 1.78 18.26 -11.64
N LYS A 186 3.07 17.92 -11.61
CA LYS A 186 4.15 18.88 -11.29
C LYS A 186 4.88 19.45 -12.51
N SER A 187 4.66 18.92 -13.71
CA SER A 187 5.36 19.37 -14.92
C SER A 187 4.42 19.65 -16.09
N ASN A 188 4.92 20.39 -17.10
CA ASN A 188 4.24 20.61 -18.38
C ASN A 188 4.75 19.69 -19.50
N GLU A 189 5.49 18.65 -19.13
CA GLU A 189 6.08 17.72 -20.09
C GLU A 189 5.01 17.02 -20.94
N SER A 190 5.37 16.63 -22.16
CA SER A 190 4.44 15.91 -23.02
C SER A 190 4.09 14.54 -22.42
N ILE A 191 2.89 14.02 -22.71
CA ILE A 191 2.49 12.69 -22.28
C ILE A 191 3.41 11.60 -22.82
N SER A 192 4.03 11.83 -23.97
CA SER A 192 5.00 10.90 -24.56
C SER A 192 6.31 10.89 -23.78
N ASP A 193 6.82 12.06 -23.39
CA ASP A 193 8.06 12.18 -22.61
C ASP A 193 7.88 11.59 -21.22
N ILE A 194 6.71 11.81 -20.59
CA ILE A 194 6.39 11.21 -19.30
C ILE A 194 6.34 9.67 -19.41
N ALA A 195 5.74 9.12 -20.48
CA ALA A 195 5.71 7.69 -20.71
C ALA A 195 7.13 7.10 -20.83
N GLU A 196 8.01 7.76 -21.58
CA GLU A 196 9.40 7.35 -21.74
C GLU A 196 10.18 7.45 -20.42
N LYS A 197 10.12 8.59 -19.73
CA LYS A 197 10.78 8.81 -18.43
C LYS A 197 10.34 7.84 -17.34
N THR A 198 9.11 7.33 -17.43
CA THR A 198 8.59 6.35 -16.49
C THR A 198 8.76 4.90 -16.95
N GLY A 199 9.54 4.67 -18.01
CA GLY A 199 9.99 3.33 -18.44
C GLY A 199 8.99 2.57 -19.30
N PHE A 200 7.96 3.24 -19.87
CA PHE A 200 7.08 2.59 -20.84
C PHE A 200 7.70 2.62 -22.24
N MET A 201 7.78 1.46 -22.87
CA MET A 201 8.33 1.28 -24.21
C MET A 201 7.51 1.99 -25.29
N THR A 202 6.21 2.18 -25.09
CA THR A 202 5.30 2.85 -26.03
C THR A 202 4.27 3.69 -25.31
N THR A 203 3.97 4.86 -25.88
CA THR A 203 2.91 5.74 -25.35
C THR A 203 1.53 5.09 -25.40
N ALA A 204 1.28 4.19 -26.34
CA ALA A 204 0.00 3.46 -26.43
C ALA A 204 -0.18 2.51 -25.25
N HIS A 205 0.86 1.74 -24.88
CA HIS A 205 0.85 0.88 -23.70
C HIS A 205 0.68 1.70 -22.42
N PHE A 206 1.43 2.80 -22.29
CA PHE A 206 1.29 3.75 -21.19
C PHE A 206 -0.15 4.22 -21.00
N ARG A 207 -0.77 4.77 -22.08
CA ARG A 207 -2.13 5.30 -22.01
C ARG A 207 -3.14 4.27 -21.54
N ARG A 208 -3.02 3.03 -22.02
CA ARG A 208 -3.90 1.93 -21.59
C ARG A 208 -3.73 1.62 -20.12
N VAL A 209 -2.49 1.37 -19.67
CA VAL A 209 -2.19 1.03 -18.27
C VAL A 209 -2.57 2.17 -17.32
N PHE A 210 -2.31 3.42 -17.74
CA PHE A 210 -2.68 4.60 -16.95
C PHE A 210 -4.20 4.70 -16.77
N LYS A 211 -4.97 4.52 -17.85
CA LYS A 211 -6.44 4.55 -17.79
C LYS A 211 -6.99 3.40 -16.96
N ASP A 212 -6.43 2.19 -17.10
CA ASP A 212 -6.84 1.02 -16.32
C ASP A 212 -6.58 1.23 -14.82
N ALA A 213 -5.50 1.93 -14.46
CA ALA A 213 -5.13 2.19 -13.08
C ALA A 213 -5.89 3.38 -12.44
N THR A 214 -6.18 4.43 -13.20
CA THR A 214 -6.71 5.71 -12.68
C THR A 214 -8.16 5.99 -13.06
N GLY A 215 -8.72 5.23 -14.00
CA GLY A 215 -10.04 5.49 -14.60
C GLY A 215 -10.05 6.62 -15.64
N LEU A 216 -8.98 7.41 -15.75
CA LEU A 216 -8.86 8.58 -16.65
C LEU A 216 -7.71 8.39 -17.63
N SER A 217 -7.83 8.96 -18.84
CA SER A 217 -6.67 9.08 -19.72
C SER A 217 -5.66 10.06 -19.12
N PRO A 218 -4.35 9.98 -19.47
CA PRO A 218 -3.35 10.92 -18.96
C PRO A 218 -3.67 12.40 -19.24
N GLN A 219 -4.30 12.71 -20.40
CA GLN A 219 -4.75 14.05 -20.72
C GLN A 219 -5.92 14.52 -19.84
N GLN A 220 -6.92 13.64 -19.61
CA GLN A 220 -8.05 13.93 -18.71
C GLN A 220 -7.57 14.10 -17.27
N TYR A 221 -6.64 13.26 -16.82
CA TYR A 221 -6.02 13.36 -15.50
C TYR A 221 -5.31 14.73 -15.33
N ARG A 222 -4.55 15.17 -16.32
CA ARG A 222 -3.91 16.49 -16.31
C ARG A 222 -4.90 17.64 -16.22
N GLN A 223 -6.01 17.56 -16.94
CA GLN A 223 -7.06 18.60 -16.91
C GLN A 223 -7.80 18.65 -15.57
N TYR A 224 -7.88 17.52 -14.88
CA TYR A 224 -8.59 17.42 -13.61
C TYR A 224 -7.75 17.94 -12.43
N TYR A 225 -6.43 17.73 -12.46
CA TYR A 225 -5.52 18.06 -11.36
C TYR A 225 -4.65 19.32 -11.60
N LYS A 226 -4.80 19.99 -12.73
CA LYS A 226 -4.23 21.31 -13.06
C LYS A 226 -5.32 22.32 -13.31
#